data_531508f4f1933fc5665929e7f68b19c1
#
_entry.id   531508f4f1933fc5665929e7f68b19c1
#
_cell.length_a   1.000
_cell.length_b   1.000
_cell.length_c   1.000
_cell.angle_alpha   90.00
_cell.angle_beta   90.00
_cell.angle_gamma   90.00
#
_symmetry.space_group_name_H-M   'P 1'
#
loop_
_entity.id
_entity.type
_entity.pdbx_description
1 polymer ?
#
loop_
_entity_poly.entity_id
_entity_poly.type
_entity_poly.pdbx_seq_one_letter_code
_entity_poly.pdbx_strand_id
1 'polypeptide(L)'
;MVGIVLAFSLITGSAAGPGHAPTRFTVAQDIPTSFGFVAVEHAETIKGLTAKQMAGAVHGVGGFVGSDKALVSASITLRNGPERVLPYSLEQFTLVATAKNGKTRRSPVTSATVRDGTLQPDAAVDATLGFVVPRNGASFALEFTDPGRTRPIVIDLKAGVGRATAADKAAAHHGN
;
A
#
# COMPACT_ATOMS: atom_id res chain seq x y z
N MET A 1 47.32 -53.64 19.76
CA MET A 1 46.99 -52.44 19.00
C MET A 1 45.51 -52.44 18.76
N VAL A 2 44.77 -51.60 19.51
CA VAL A 2 43.32 -51.44 19.39
C VAL A 2 43.06 -50.13 18.70
N GLY A 3 42.51 -50.17 17.48
CA GLY A 3 42.15 -48.98 16.71
C GLY A 3 40.78 -48.50 17.10
N ILE A 4 40.68 -47.27 17.61
CA ILE A 4 39.42 -46.58 17.90
C ILE A 4 39.00 -45.85 16.64
N VAL A 5 37.87 -46.24 16.05
CA VAL A 5 37.19 -45.53 14.96
C VAL A 5 36.21 -44.53 15.58
N LEU A 6 36.55 -43.24 15.51
CA LEU A 6 35.62 -42.16 15.86
C LEU A 6 34.71 -41.87 14.68
N ALA A 7 33.43 -42.22 14.79
CA ALA A 7 32.40 -41.84 13.86
C ALA A 7 31.93 -40.41 14.17
N PHE A 8 32.24 -39.45 13.27
CA PHE A 8 31.68 -38.08 13.31
C PHE A 8 30.30 -38.12 12.65
N SER A 9 29.24 -38.02 13.45
CA SER A 9 27.89 -37.71 12.98
C SER A 9 27.78 -36.22 12.66
N LEU A 10 27.73 -35.89 11.39
CA LEU A 10 27.37 -34.57 10.91
C LEU A 10 25.85 -34.37 11.10
N ILE A 11 25.45 -33.69 12.16
CA ILE A 11 24.07 -33.19 12.32
C ILE A 11 23.96 -31.93 11.46
N THR A 12 23.45 -32.08 10.25
CA THR A 12 22.98 -30.97 9.43
C THR A 12 21.65 -30.48 9.98
N GLY A 13 21.69 -29.71 11.05
CA GLY A 13 20.56 -28.95 11.53
C GLY A 13 20.31 -27.79 10.59
N SER A 14 19.36 -27.92 9.66
CA SER A 14 18.75 -26.77 9.00
C SER A 14 17.98 -25.96 10.05
N ALA A 15 18.64 -24.98 10.65
CA ALA A 15 17.99 -23.94 11.41
C ALA A 15 17.21 -23.06 10.43
N ALA A 16 15.94 -23.40 10.19
CA ALA A 16 14.97 -22.44 9.68
C ALA A 16 14.90 -21.32 10.72
N GLY A 17 15.60 -20.21 10.45
CA GLY A 17 15.55 -19.03 11.28
C GLY A 17 14.10 -18.57 11.46
N PRO A 18 13.70 -18.08 12.65
CA PRO A 18 12.35 -17.59 12.88
C PRO A 18 12.05 -16.51 11.84
N GLY A 19 11.16 -16.82 10.91
CA GLY A 19 10.66 -15.86 9.93
C GLY A 19 10.00 -14.72 10.69
N HIS A 20 10.71 -13.62 10.89
CA HIS A 20 10.13 -12.43 11.50
C HIS A 20 8.97 -12.01 10.60
N ALA A 21 7.77 -12.01 11.17
CA ALA A 21 6.60 -11.46 10.49
C ALA A 21 6.91 -10.04 10.01
N PRO A 22 6.44 -9.62 8.83
CA PRO A 22 6.66 -8.27 8.35
C PRO A 22 6.11 -7.27 9.39
N THR A 23 6.90 -6.25 9.70
CA THR A 23 6.44 -5.18 10.59
C THR A 23 5.26 -4.47 9.92
N ARG A 24 4.11 -4.46 10.58
CA ARG A 24 2.89 -3.83 10.10
C ARG A 24 2.71 -2.47 10.77
N PHE A 25 2.35 -1.51 9.96
CA PHE A 25 2.04 -0.15 10.38
C PHE A 25 0.57 0.16 10.10
N THR A 26 0.09 1.31 10.55
CA THR A 26 -1.29 1.76 10.33
C THR A 26 -1.33 3.16 9.74
N VAL A 27 -2.49 3.56 9.22
CA VAL A 27 -2.77 4.92 8.73
C VAL A 27 -2.50 5.95 9.83
N ALA A 28 -2.09 7.15 9.44
CA ALA A 28 -1.72 8.29 10.30
C ALA A 28 -0.51 8.01 11.22
N GLN A 29 0.45 7.25 10.72
CA GLN A 29 1.68 6.93 11.42
C GLN A 29 2.89 7.26 10.52
N ASP A 30 3.84 8.05 11.03
CA ASP A 30 5.13 8.28 10.40
C ASP A 30 5.97 7.02 10.48
N ILE A 31 6.33 6.45 9.35
CA ILE A 31 7.06 5.20 9.24
C ILE A 31 8.48 5.49 8.77
N PRO A 32 9.51 5.21 9.60
CA PRO A 32 10.89 5.44 9.20
C PRO A 32 11.27 4.58 7.99
N THR A 33 11.94 5.19 7.02
CA THR A 33 12.49 4.56 5.82
C THR A 33 14.01 4.68 5.79
N SER A 34 14.65 4.12 4.78
CA SER A 34 16.10 4.27 4.57
C SER A 34 16.54 5.69 4.18
N PHE A 35 15.56 6.57 3.90
CA PHE A 35 15.81 7.93 3.42
C PHE A 35 15.11 9.04 4.21
N GLY A 36 14.18 8.69 5.09
CA GLY A 36 13.37 9.64 5.85
C GLY A 36 12.11 8.96 6.37
N PHE A 37 10.93 9.39 5.88
CA PHE A 37 9.65 8.85 6.34
C PHE A 37 8.67 8.65 5.18
N VAL A 38 7.78 7.66 5.35
CA VAL A 38 6.55 7.51 4.58
C VAL A 38 5.36 7.47 5.55
N ALA A 39 4.28 8.15 5.20
CA ALA A 39 3.02 8.08 5.92
C ALA A 39 1.88 7.83 4.94
N VAL A 40 0.83 7.15 5.41
CA VAL A 40 -0.49 7.13 4.77
C VAL A 40 -1.41 7.94 5.66
N GLU A 41 -1.80 9.12 5.21
CA GLU A 41 -2.63 10.03 5.99
C GLU A 41 -4.08 9.55 6.04
N HIS A 42 -4.58 9.11 4.89
CA HIS A 42 -5.96 8.70 4.72
C HIS A 42 -6.08 7.62 3.65
N ALA A 43 -7.03 6.72 3.83
CA ALA A 43 -7.41 5.75 2.80
C ALA A 43 -8.92 5.53 2.79
N GLU A 44 -9.49 5.47 1.59
CA GLU A 44 -10.92 5.23 1.39
C GLU A 44 -11.17 4.24 0.25
N THR A 45 -12.29 3.55 0.33
CA THR A 45 -12.77 2.67 -0.74
C THR A 45 -14.01 3.28 -1.37
N ILE A 46 -13.92 3.59 -2.64
CA ILE A 46 -15.01 4.14 -3.43
C ILE A 46 -15.66 2.99 -4.20
N LYS A 47 -16.88 2.65 -3.82
CA LYS A 47 -17.68 1.59 -4.46
C LYS A 47 -18.70 2.20 -5.39
N GLY A 48 -18.73 1.68 -6.63
CA GLY A 48 -19.83 1.94 -7.54
C GLY A 48 -20.01 3.39 -7.94
N LEU A 49 -18.91 4.10 -8.24
CA LEU A 49 -19.02 5.40 -8.88
C LEU A 49 -19.83 5.28 -10.17
N THR A 50 -20.91 6.06 -10.29
CA THR A 50 -21.57 6.28 -11.57
C THR A 50 -20.62 7.00 -12.53
N ALA A 51 -20.79 6.83 -13.84
CA ALA A 51 -19.95 7.51 -14.85
C ALA A 51 -19.86 9.04 -14.61
N LYS A 52 -20.91 9.66 -14.05
CA LYS A 52 -20.97 11.08 -13.71
C LYS A 52 -20.11 11.45 -12.49
N GLN A 53 -20.03 10.57 -11.49
CA GLN A 53 -19.19 10.76 -10.29
C GLN A 53 -17.71 10.51 -10.61
N MET A 54 -17.41 9.61 -11.55
CA MET A 54 -16.04 9.37 -12.02
C MET A 54 -15.47 10.54 -12.82
N ALA A 55 -16.28 11.25 -13.59
CA ALA A 55 -15.84 12.41 -14.36
C ALA A 55 -15.42 13.61 -13.47
N GLY A 56 -15.93 13.67 -12.23
CA GLY A 56 -15.63 14.77 -11.29
C GLY A 56 -14.63 14.44 -10.18
N ALA A 57 -14.40 13.16 -9.88
CA ALA A 57 -13.68 12.77 -8.66
C ALA A 57 -12.17 12.55 -8.86
N VAL A 58 -11.72 12.26 -10.07
CA VAL A 58 -10.28 12.02 -10.32
C VAL A 58 -9.93 12.47 -11.75
N HIS A 59 -9.32 13.62 -11.89
CA HIS A 59 -8.66 13.99 -13.13
C HIS A 59 -7.52 12.99 -13.38
N GLY A 60 -7.73 12.02 -14.28
CA GLY A 60 -6.69 11.08 -14.70
C GLY A 60 -7.03 9.60 -14.63
N VAL A 61 -8.16 9.18 -14.07
CA VAL A 61 -8.59 7.78 -14.17
C VAL A 61 -9.32 7.57 -15.50
N GLY A 62 -8.58 7.39 -16.56
CA GLY A 62 -9.07 7.02 -17.88
C GLY A 62 -9.46 5.55 -17.95
N GLY A 63 -10.34 5.06 -17.07
CA GLY A 63 -10.78 3.69 -17.10
C GLY A 63 -12.10 3.46 -16.37
N PHE A 64 -13.03 2.83 -17.07
CA PHE A 64 -14.30 2.37 -16.51
C PHE A 64 -14.00 1.35 -15.41
N VAL A 65 -14.25 1.69 -14.14
CA VAL A 65 -14.20 0.71 -13.05
C VAL A 65 -15.44 -0.16 -13.19
N GLY A 66 -15.29 -1.38 -13.71
CA GLY A 66 -16.40 -2.33 -13.89
C GLY A 66 -17.16 -2.60 -12.58
N SER A 67 -18.38 -3.09 -12.68
CA SER A 67 -19.26 -3.37 -11.53
C SER A 67 -18.67 -4.37 -10.51
N ASP A 68 -17.70 -5.19 -10.94
CA ASP A 68 -16.97 -6.18 -10.14
C ASP A 68 -15.73 -5.61 -9.44
N LYS A 69 -15.43 -4.32 -9.65
CA LYS A 69 -14.25 -3.64 -9.14
C LYS A 69 -14.63 -2.49 -8.21
N ALA A 70 -13.65 -2.05 -7.43
CA ALA A 70 -13.71 -0.87 -6.59
C ALA A 70 -12.41 -0.07 -6.77
N LEU A 71 -12.48 1.23 -6.52
CA LEU A 71 -11.31 2.11 -6.44
C LEU A 71 -10.94 2.25 -4.96
N VAL A 72 -9.70 2.01 -4.62
CA VAL A 72 -9.11 2.38 -3.33
C VAL A 72 -8.23 3.60 -3.56
N SER A 73 -8.48 4.64 -2.80
CA SER A 73 -7.70 5.88 -2.81
C SER A 73 -6.91 5.95 -1.51
N ALA A 74 -5.62 6.29 -1.61
CA ALA A 74 -4.74 6.48 -0.46
C ALA A 74 -3.96 7.79 -0.60
N SER A 75 -4.10 8.67 0.38
CA SER A 75 -3.29 9.89 0.49
C SER A 75 -2.02 9.56 1.27
N ILE A 76 -0.88 9.82 0.65
CA ILE A 76 0.44 9.52 1.20
C ILE A 76 1.29 10.77 1.29
N THR A 77 2.21 10.80 2.24
CA THR A 77 3.31 11.75 2.34
C THR A 77 4.63 10.99 2.28
N LEU A 78 5.52 11.38 1.37
CA LEU A 78 6.94 10.99 1.38
C LEU A 78 7.77 12.17 1.82
N ARG A 79 8.61 12.00 2.84
CA ARG A 79 9.56 13.02 3.31
C ARG A 79 10.97 12.50 3.20
N ASN A 80 11.82 13.25 2.52
CA ASN A 80 13.25 12.97 2.43
C ASN A 80 13.99 13.50 3.67
N GLY A 81 15.06 12.83 4.05
CA GLY A 81 15.99 13.31 5.05
C GLY A 81 16.98 14.35 4.48
N PRO A 82 17.90 14.88 5.31
CA PRO A 82 18.79 15.97 4.93
C PRO A 82 19.98 15.56 4.06
N GLU A 83 20.26 14.26 3.92
CA GLU A 83 21.57 13.82 3.42
C GLU A 83 21.72 13.84 1.90
N ARG A 84 20.67 13.54 1.15
CA ARG A 84 20.79 13.32 -0.31
C ARG A 84 19.50 13.55 -1.07
N VAL A 85 19.61 13.78 -2.36
CA VAL A 85 18.48 13.76 -3.29
C VAL A 85 17.95 12.33 -3.40
N LEU A 86 16.63 12.15 -3.29
CA LEU A 86 15.95 10.88 -3.36
C LEU A 86 15.12 10.78 -4.64
N PRO A 87 15.40 9.85 -5.56
CA PRO A 87 14.46 9.50 -6.60
C PRO A 87 13.31 8.68 -6.00
N TYR A 88 12.08 8.97 -6.40
CA TYR A 88 10.90 8.19 -6.05
C TYR A 88 10.09 7.82 -7.31
N SER A 89 9.43 6.66 -7.25
CA SER A 89 8.58 6.16 -8.31
C SER A 89 7.27 5.61 -7.76
N LEU A 90 6.20 5.76 -8.54
CA LEU A 90 4.89 5.19 -8.23
C LEU A 90 4.91 3.65 -8.21
N GLU A 91 5.85 3.02 -8.90
CA GLU A 91 6.06 1.58 -8.88
C GLU A 91 6.49 1.03 -7.51
N GLN A 92 6.98 1.90 -6.62
CA GLN A 92 7.31 1.53 -5.23
C GLN A 92 6.06 1.19 -4.41
N PHE A 93 4.86 1.54 -4.91
CA PHE A 93 3.60 1.34 -4.20
C PHE A 93 2.77 0.24 -4.85
N THR A 94 2.35 -0.74 -4.05
CA THR A 94 1.47 -1.83 -4.46
C THR A 94 0.37 -2.01 -3.44
N LEU A 95 -0.88 -2.01 -3.87
CA LEU A 95 -2.00 -2.35 -2.98
C LEU A 95 -2.22 -3.85 -2.95
N VAL A 96 -2.31 -4.41 -1.75
CA VAL A 96 -2.65 -5.81 -1.50
C VAL A 96 -4.08 -5.87 -0.98
N ALA A 97 -4.98 -6.40 -1.80
CA ALA A 97 -6.35 -6.68 -1.41
C ALA A 97 -6.49 -8.14 -0.96
N THR A 98 -7.02 -8.38 0.23
CA THR A 98 -7.28 -9.72 0.75
C THR A 98 -8.77 -9.96 0.81
N ALA A 99 -9.26 -10.99 0.15
CA ALA A 99 -10.66 -11.40 0.17
C ALA A 99 -10.99 -12.17 1.46
N LYS A 100 -12.29 -12.32 1.78
CA LYS A 100 -12.75 -13.07 2.97
C LYS A 100 -12.24 -14.51 3.04
N ASN A 101 -11.97 -15.14 1.91
CA ASN A 101 -11.42 -16.49 1.81
C ASN A 101 -9.88 -16.54 1.91
N GLY A 102 -9.22 -15.43 2.28
CA GLY A 102 -7.78 -15.32 2.43
C GLY A 102 -6.99 -15.15 1.12
N LYS A 103 -7.64 -15.22 -0.05
CA LYS A 103 -6.95 -14.97 -1.33
C LYS A 103 -6.52 -13.51 -1.42
N THR A 104 -5.27 -13.30 -1.78
CA THR A 104 -4.68 -11.97 -1.98
C THR A 104 -4.55 -11.63 -3.45
N ARG A 105 -4.70 -10.35 -3.78
CA ARG A 105 -4.42 -9.79 -5.10
C ARG A 105 -3.61 -8.51 -4.94
N ARG A 106 -2.57 -8.38 -5.74
CA ARG A 106 -1.72 -7.19 -5.85
C ARG A 106 -2.20 -6.32 -6.99
N SER A 107 -2.28 -5.02 -6.76
CA SER A 107 -2.68 -4.02 -7.76
C SER A 107 -1.67 -2.89 -7.76
N PRO A 108 -1.10 -2.54 -8.92
CA PRO A 108 -0.23 -1.37 -9.04
C PRO A 108 -1.04 -0.08 -8.92
N VAL A 109 -0.36 1.04 -8.78
CA VAL A 109 -0.96 2.37 -8.91
C VAL A 109 -1.55 2.51 -10.31
N THR A 110 -2.84 2.87 -10.39
CA THR A 110 -3.56 3.10 -11.66
C THR A 110 -3.75 4.59 -11.95
N SER A 111 -3.69 5.42 -10.91
CA SER A 111 -3.72 6.87 -11.01
C SER A 111 -3.00 7.51 -9.84
N ALA A 112 -2.44 8.70 -10.05
CA ALA A 112 -1.80 9.47 -9.00
C ALA A 112 -1.89 10.98 -9.30
N THR A 113 -1.86 11.79 -8.25
CA THR A 113 -1.80 13.26 -8.36
C THR A 113 -0.40 13.78 -8.67
N VAL A 114 0.61 12.92 -8.56
CA VAL A 114 2.02 13.21 -8.87
C VAL A 114 2.56 12.20 -9.89
N ARG A 115 3.72 12.50 -10.45
CA ARG A 115 4.50 11.59 -11.30
C ARG A 115 5.77 11.18 -10.57
N ASP A 116 6.47 10.20 -11.11
CA ASP A 116 7.82 9.86 -10.70
C ASP A 116 8.71 11.11 -10.71
N GLY A 117 9.58 11.21 -9.73
CA GLY A 117 10.37 12.42 -9.55
C GLY A 117 11.52 12.27 -8.56
N THR A 118 11.99 13.41 -8.07
CA THR A 118 13.05 13.47 -7.08
C THR A 118 12.66 14.42 -5.95
N LEU A 119 12.98 14.05 -4.71
CA LEU A 119 12.89 14.89 -3.54
C LEU A 119 14.28 15.45 -3.20
N GLN A 120 14.37 16.75 -3.07
CA GLN A 120 15.54 17.41 -2.52
C GLN A 120 15.71 17.05 -1.03
N PRO A 121 16.88 17.24 -0.42
CA PRO A 121 17.05 17.13 1.02
C PRO A 121 15.97 17.93 1.77
N ASP A 122 15.42 17.35 2.84
CA ASP A 122 14.35 17.90 3.68
C ASP A 122 13.02 18.18 2.98
N ALA A 123 12.89 17.87 1.68
CA ALA A 123 11.66 18.05 0.94
C ALA A 123 10.65 16.94 1.23
N ALA A 124 9.38 17.26 1.05
CA ALA A 124 8.29 16.31 1.10
C ALA A 124 7.42 16.41 -0.17
N VAL A 125 6.71 15.33 -0.48
CA VAL A 125 5.67 15.29 -1.50
C VAL A 125 4.44 14.62 -0.94
N ASP A 126 3.29 15.26 -1.13
CA ASP A 126 1.98 14.70 -0.85
C ASP A 126 1.37 14.18 -2.14
N ALA A 127 0.86 12.98 -2.11
CA ALA A 127 0.25 12.34 -3.26
C ALA A 127 -1.01 11.57 -2.89
N THR A 128 -1.97 11.57 -3.80
CA THR A 128 -3.10 10.65 -3.73
C THR A 128 -2.91 9.58 -4.78
N LEU A 129 -2.88 8.31 -4.35
CA LEU A 129 -2.71 7.13 -5.17
C LEU A 129 -4.05 6.41 -5.32
N GLY A 130 -4.40 6.06 -6.55
CA GLY A 130 -5.59 5.28 -6.86
C GLY A 130 -5.24 3.87 -7.32
N PHE A 131 -5.99 2.89 -6.82
CA PHE A 131 -5.81 1.46 -7.11
C PHE A 131 -7.13 0.82 -7.49
N VAL A 132 -7.18 0.10 -8.60
CA VAL A 132 -8.36 -0.67 -9.00
C VAL A 132 -8.24 -2.10 -8.45
N VAL A 133 -9.19 -2.49 -7.62
CA VAL A 133 -9.20 -3.77 -6.92
C VAL A 133 -10.51 -4.53 -7.14
N PRO A 134 -10.55 -5.85 -6.90
CA PRO A 134 -11.80 -6.58 -6.86
C PRO A 134 -12.74 -6.04 -5.76
N ARG A 135 -14.03 -5.91 -6.06
CA ARG A 135 -15.05 -5.39 -5.13
C ARG A 135 -15.24 -6.23 -3.87
N ASN A 136 -14.83 -7.49 -3.89
CA ASN A 136 -14.94 -8.44 -2.78
C ASN A 136 -13.73 -8.39 -1.82
N GLY A 137 -12.82 -7.44 -1.95
CA GLY A 137 -11.74 -7.22 -0.99
C GLY A 137 -12.30 -6.97 0.41
N ALA A 138 -11.82 -7.71 1.41
CA ALA A 138 -12.26 -7.59 2.79
C ALA A 138 -11.30 -6.73 3.63
N SER A 139 -10.02 -6.72 3.26
CA SER A 139 -9.00 -5.86 3.86
C SER A 139 -7.99 -5.42 2.81
N PHE A 140 -7.36 -4.29 3.07
CA PHE A 140 -6.37 -3.67 2.18
C PHE A 140 -5.12 -3.30 2.97
N ALA A 141 -3.97 -3.53 2.36
CA ALA A 141 -2.69 -3.06 2.86
C ALA A 141 -1.92 -2.41 1.71
N LEU A 142 -1.25 -1.30 1.98
CA LEU A 142 -0.31 -0.69 1.06
C LEU A 142 1.07 -1.25 1.34
N GLU A 143 1.70 -1.82 0.33
CA GLU A 143 3.11 -2.19 0.37
C GLU A 143 3.92 -1.07 -0.27
N PHE A 144 4.91 -0.59 0.46
CA PHE A 144 5.90 0.38 -0.03
C PHE A 144 7.28 -0.28 -0.11
N THR A 145 7.87 -0.27 -1.30
CA THR A 145 9.23 -0.77 -1.54
C THR A 145 10.23 0.33 -1.22
N ASP A 146 10.82 0.27 -0.03
CA ASP A 146 11.91 1.16 0.37
C ASP A 146 13.21 0.71 -0.28
N PRO A 147 13.91 1.56 -1.05
CA PRO A 147 15.14 1.18 -1.76
C PRO A 147 16.27 0.66 -0.86
N GLY A 148 16.30 1.05 0.41
CA GLY A 148 17.31 0.59 1.37
C GLY A 148 16.90 -0.64 2.18
N ARG A 149 15.74 -1.25 1.89
CA ARG A 149 15.25 -2.42 2.63
C ARG A 149 15.05 -3.63 1.72
N THR A 150 15.33 -4.81 2.23
CA THR A 150 15.11 -6.09 1.52
C THR A 150 13.66 -6.54 1.51
N ARG A 151 12.81 -5.98 2.37
CA ARG A 151 11.39 -6.29 2.48
C ARG A 151 10.55 -5.04 2.40
N PRO A 152 9.37 -5.10 1.77
CA PRO A 152 8.48 -3.96 1.73
C PRO A 152 7.96 -3.60 3.12
N ILE A 153 7.69 -2.33 3.32
CA ILE A 153 6.93 -1.80 4.44
C ILE A 153 5.46 -2.10 4.16
N VAL A 154 4.74 -2.67 5.13
CA VAL A 154 3.32 -3.02 4.99
C VAL A 154 2.49 -2.11 5.89
N ILE A 155 1.55 -1.37 5.30
CA ILE A 155 0.69 -0.40 5.97
C ILE A 155 -0.76 -0.87 5.85
N ASP A 156 -1.38 -1.24 6.96
CA ASP A 156 -2.79 -1.65 7.00
C ASP A 156 -3.69 -0.41 6.84
N LEU A 157 -4.45 -0.36 5.74
CA LEU A 157 -5.24 0.82 5.41
C LEU A 157 -6.55 0.93 6.19
N LYS A 158 -6.99 -0.14 6.87
CA LYS A 158 -8.29 -0.23 7.57
C LYS A 158 -9.47 0.22 6.67
N ALA A 159 -9.24 0.32 5.38
CA ALA A 159 -10.23 0.71 4.37
C ALA A 159 -11.17 -0.46 4.11
N GLY A 160 -11.80 -0.99 5.15
CA GLY A 160 -12.85 -1.99 5.05
C GLY A 160 -14.09 -1.36 4.42
N VAL A 161 -14.62 -2.04 3.42
CA VAL A 161 -15.97 -1.92 2.84
C VAL A 161 -16.77 -0.69 3.27
N GLY A 162 -16.66 0.34 2.44
CA GLY A 162 -17.38 1.60 2.44
C GLY A 162 -18.47 1.85 3.50
N ARG A 163 -18.16 2.67 4.48
CA ARG A 163 -19.15 3.59 5.00
C ARG A 163 -19.35 4.66 3.93
N ALA A 164 -20.60 4.86 3.50
CA ALA A 164 -20.95 6.03 2.71
C ALA A 164 -20.37 7.26 3.39
N THR A 165 -19.57 8.02 2.66
CA THR A 165 -18.97 9.26 3.19
C THR A 165 -20.09 10.25 3.52
N ALA A 166 -19.81 11.19 4.41
CA ALA A 166 -20.76 12.24 4.77
C ALA A 166 -21.26 13.03 3.53
N ALA A 167 -20.50 13.04 2.43
CA ALA A 167 -20.89 13.60 1.14
C ALA A 167 -22.06 12.85 0.48
N ASP A 168 -22.15 11.53 0.64
CA ASP A 168 -23.29 10.75 0.10
C ASP A 168 -24.58 11.03 0.85
N LYS A 169 -24.49 11.36 2.16
CA LYS A 169 -25.65 11.77 2.96
C LYS A 169 -26.16 13.18 2.61
N ALA A 170 -25.25 14.11 2.26
CA ALA A 170 -25.64 15.47 1.87
C ALA A 170 -26.35 15.49 0.52
N ALA A 171 -25.94 14.65 -0.44
CA ALA A 171 -26.58 14.57 -1.76
C ALA A 171 -28.00 13.96 -1.72
N ALA A 172 -28.27 13.10 -0.73
CA ALA A 172 -29.60 12.48 -0.58
C ALA A 172 -30.66 13.42 0.05
N HIS A 173 -30.25 14.53 0.69
CA HIS A 173 -31.17 15.49 1.33
C HIS A 173 -31.61 16.64 0.44
N HIS A 174 -31.08 16.80 -0.77
CA HIS A 174 -31.44 17.87 -1.70
C HIS A 174 -32.32 17.42 -2.87
N GLY A 175 -32.93 16.25 -2.79
CA GLY A 175 -33.78 15.67 -3.82
C GLY A 175 -35.24 15.51 -3.37
N ASN A 176 -35.84 16.58 -2.83
CA ASN A 176 -37.30 16.64 -2.61
C ASN A 176 -37.83 18.00 -3.01
#